data_cfa54b5c77d949bb03372fa4bf289a1a
#
_entry.id   cfa54b5c77d949bb03372fa4bf289a1a
#
_cell.length_a   1.000
_cell.length_b   1.000
_cell.length_c   1.000
_cell.angle_alpha   90.00
_cell.angle_beta   90.00
_cell.angle_gamma   90.00
#
_symmetry.space_group_name_H-M   'P 1'
#
loop_
_entity.id
_entity.type
_entity.pdbx_description
1 polymer ?
#
loop_
_entity_poly.entity_id
_entity_poly.type
_entity_poly.pdbx_seq_one_letter_code
_entity_poly.pdbx_strand_id
1 'polypeptide(L)'
;MSDGDSMAGFAKMFYDFGYNVLVPDARAQGRSEGKYIGYGWVEKDDILRWIYQVIDQTGTNAKIVIMGQSMGGATAMMVSGMLLPPQVKAFIEDCGYSTVKGEINYQAQNLFHMKAFPRFPIVDLVSGINRVKNGFYLKDASAVAQLNKNTRPFLFIHGGKDHFVPTKMVWQNYAATAAPKQIWLAPLAGHALSYPMYPKQYRQQVERFLQKYVG
;
A
#
# COMPACT_ATOMS: atom_id res chain seq x y z
N MET A 1 -3.83 -7.25 12.41
CA MET A 1 -3.20 -7.27 11.09
C MET A 1 -4.07 -8.12 10.19
N SER A 2 -4.31 -7.67 8.97
CA SER A 2 -5.20 -8.34 8.03
C SER A 2 -4.46 -9.46 7.31
N ASP A 3 -5.10 -10.58 7.14
CA ASP A 3 -4.70 -11.72 6.31
C ASP A 3 -5.47 -11.71 4.97
N GLY A 4 -5.25 -12.72 4.14
CA GLY A 4 -5.96 -12.86 2.87
C GLY A 4 -7.48 -12.90 3.02
N ASP A 5 -7.99 -13.47 4.10
CA ASP A 5 -9.43 -13.57 4.34
C ASP A 5 -10.07 -12.19 4.56
N SER A 6 -9.36 -11.26 5.17
CA SER A 6 -9.82 -9.88 5.35
C SER A 6 -9.95 -9.09 4.03
N MET A 7 -9.29 -9.56 2.97
CA MET A 7 -9.36 -8.97 1.63
C MET A 7 -10.47 -9.57 0.75
N ALA A 8 -11.30 -10.49 1.28
CA ALA A 8 -12.35 -11.18 0.52
C ALA A 8 -13.32 -10.23 -0.19
N GLY A 9 -13.69 -9.11 0.46
CA GLY A 9 -14.56 -8.11 -0.14
C GLY A 9 -13.95 -7.44 -1.38
N PHE A 10 -12.65 -7.14 -1.34
CA PHE A 10 -11.91 -6.60 -2.48
C PHE A 10 -11.72 -7.66 -3.56
N ALA A 11 -11.38 -8.89 -3.17
CA ALA A 11 -11.25 -10.00 -4.10
C ALA A 11 -12.54 -10.23 -4.88
N LYS A 12 -13.68 -10.23 -4.18
CA LYS A 12 -15.00 -10.34 -4.83
C LYS A 12 -15.26 -9.17 -5.78
N MET A 13 -14.93 -7.94 -5.39
CA MET A 13 -15.10 -6.76 -6.24
C MET A 13 -14.33 -6.89 -7.56
N PHE A 14 -13.05 -7.27 -7.52
CA PHE A 14 -12.25 -7.45 -8.72
C PHE A 14 -12.70 -8.65 -9.55
N TYR A 15 -13.12 -9.75 -8.91
CA TYR A 15 -13.73 -10.87 -9.61
C TYR A 15 -15.00 -10.45 -10.38
N ASP A 16 -15.87 -9.66 -9.76
CA ASP A 16 -17.07 -9.12 -10.40
C ASP A 16 -16.74 -8.20 -11.60
N PHE A 17 -15.56 -7.59 -11.61
CA PHE A 17 -15.04 -6.81 -12.77
C PHE A 17 -14.37 -7.68 -13.84
N GLY A 18 -14.36 -9.01 -13.67
CA GLY A 18 -13.79 -9.96 -14.63
C GLY A 18 -12.30 -10.24 -14.46
N TYR A 19 -11.70 -9.88 -13.32
CA TYR A 19 -10.30 -10.17 -13.01
C TYR A 19 -10.14 -11.52 -12.30
N ASN A 20 -9.07 -12.24 -12.62
CA ASN A 20 -8.54 -13.25 -11.72
C ASN A 20 -7.85 -12.55 -10.55
N VAL A 21 -8.01 -13.07 -9.34
CA VAL A 21 -7.52 -12.41 -8.13
C VAL A 21 -6.57 -13.32 -7.36
N LEU A 22 -5.37 -12.83 -7.07
CA LEU A 22 -4.40 -13.45 -6.17
C LEU A 22 -4.28 -12.59 -4.92
N VAL A 23 -4.48 -13.18 -3.75
CA VAL A 23 -4.36 -12.51 -2.45
C VAL A 23 -3.32 -13.25 -1.60
N PRO A 24 -2.04 -12.87 -1.67
CA PRO A 24 -1.01 -13.49 -0.85
C PRO A 24 -1.05 -12.97 0.58
N ASP A 25 -0.87 -13.85 1.56
CA ASP A 25 -0.53 -13.42 2.91
C ASP A 25 0.89 -12.82 2.90
N ALA A 26 1.05 -11.62 3.43
CA ALA A 26 2.36 -11.02 3.59
C ALA A 26 3.21 -11.84 4.58
N ARG A 27 4.55 -11.75 4.45
CA ARG A 27 5.47 -12.43 5.37
C ARG A 27 5.11 -12.17 6.83
N ALA A 28 5.25 -13.16 7.69
CA ALA A 28 4.91 -13.12 9.11
C ALA A 28 3.44 -12.78 9.41
N GLN A 29 2.52 -12.99 8.43
CA GLN A 29 1.09 -12.79 8.58
C GLN A 29 0.31 -13.97 8.01
N GLY A 30 -0.93 -14.19 8.51
CA GLY A 30 -1.78 -15.27 8.06
C GLY A 30 -1.09 -16.62 8.14
N ARG A 31 -1.01 -17.32 7.02
CA ARG A 31 -0.35 -18.62 6.86
C ARG A 31 1.08 -18.53 6.32
N SER A 32 1.55 -17.32 6.01
CA SER A 32 2.90 -17.12 5.50
C SER A 32 3.95 -17.20 6.60
N GLU A 33 5.05 -17.84 6.29
CA GLU A 33 6.21 -17.92 7.16
C GLU A 33 6.89 -16.55 7.34
N GLY A 34 7.75 -16.46 8.36
CA GLY A 34 8.52 -15.27 8.66
C GLY A 34 8.50 -14.94 10.15
N LYS A 35 9.47 -14.14 10.60
CA LYS A 35 9.59 -13.73 12.02
C LYS A 35 9.23 -12.26 12.21
N TYR A 36 9.41 -11.44 11.22
CA TYR A 36 9.24 -9.99 11.29
C TYR A 36 8.55 -9.44 10.05
N ILE A 37 7.69 -8.45 10.26
CA ILE A 37 7.10 -7.64 9.21
C ILE A 37 8.09 -6.55 8.78
N GLY A 38 8.13 -6.23 7.48
CA GLY A 38 9.01 -5.22 6.90
C GLY A 38 8.34 -3.88 6.60
N TYR A 39 7.09 -3.68 7.08
CA TYR A 39 6.31 -2.46 6.85
C TYR A 39 6.22 -2.05 5.37
N GLY A 40 6.10 -3.02 4.47
CA GLY A 40 6.05 -2.81 3.02
C GLY A 40 7.42 -2.76 2.34
N TRP A 41 8.50 -2.48 3.07
CA TRP A 41 9.84 -2.33 2.47
C TRP A 41 10.45 -3.66 2.04
N VAL A 42 10.32 -4.69 2.87
CA VAL A 42 10.80 -6.03 2.52
C VAL A 42 9.75 -6.77 1.69
N GLU A 43 8.48 -6.55 1.99
CA GLU A 43 7.34 -7.14 1.29
C GLU A 43 7.29 -6.75 -0.19
N LYS A 44 7.81 -5.58 -0.59
CA LYS A 44 7.87 -5.19 -2.02
C LYS A 44 8.63 -6.19 -2.88
N ASP A 45 9.66 -6.83 -2.34
CA ASP A 45 10.45 -7.83 -3.05
C ASP A 45 9.67 -9.16 -3.18
N ASP A 46 8.82 -9.48 -2.20
CA ASP A 46 7.91 -10.64 -2.29
C ASP A 46 6.83 -10.41 -3.34
N ILE A 47 6.25 -9.21 -3.37
CA ILE A 47 5.26 -8.84 -4.40
C ILE A 47 5.87 -8.92 -5.80
N LEU A 48 7.12 -8.49 -5.98
CA LEU A 48 7.80 -8.63 -7.27
C LEU A 48 7.94 -10.11 -7.69
N ARG A 49 8.23 -11.01 -6.75
CA ARG A 49 8.26 -12.46 -7.03
C ARG A 49 6.89 -12.99 -7.41
N TRP A 50 5.83 -12.57 -6.71
CA TRP A 50 4.45 -12.93 -7.05
C TRP A 50 4.06 -12.42 -8.45
N ILE A 51 4.48 -11.22 -8.85
CA ILE A 51 4.27 -10.71 -10.21
C ILE A 51 4.85 -11.66 -11.25
N TYR A 52 6.11 -12.08 -11.08
CA TYR A 52 6.74 -13.01 -12.01
C TYR A 52 6.06 -14.38 -12.02
N GLN A 53 5.67 -14.90 -10.85
CA GLN A 53 4.93 -16.16 -10.77
C GLN A 53 3.57 -16.09 -11.49
N VAL A 54 2.85 -14.97 -11.39
CA VAL A 54 1.62 -14.76 -12.14
C VAL A 54 1.89 -14.75 -13.64
N ILE A 55 2.96 -14.07 -14.09
CA ILE A 55 3.33 -14.05 -15.52
C ILE A 55 3.68 -15.45 -16.02
N ASP A 56 4.41 -16.24 -15.25
CA ASP A 56 4.77 -17.62 -15.60
C ASP A 56 3.52 -18.51 -15.73
N GLN A 57 2.50 -18.29 -14.93
CA GLN A 57 1.25 -19.06 -14.96
C GLN A 57 0.26 -18.59 -16.03
N THR A 58 0.21 -17.28 -16.33
CA THR A 58 -0.82 -16.68 -17.18
C THR A 58 -0.30 -16.23 -18.54
N GLY A 59 1.01 -16.23 -18.73
CA GLY A 59 1.67 -15.84 -19.97
C GLY A 59 1.98 -14.34 -20.07
N THR A 60 2.72 -14.01 -21.13
CA THR A 60 3.29 -12.66 -21.34
C THR A 60 2.25 -11.58 -21.70
N ASN A 61 1.03 -11.96 -22.04
CA ASN A 61 -0.07 -11.05 -22.36
C ASN A 61 -0.87 -10.62 -21.11
N ALA A 62 -0.48 -11.09 -19.93
CA ALA A 62 -1.14 -10.72 -18.67
C ALA A 62 -1.18 -9.21 -18.46
N LYS A 63 -2.30 -8.71 -17.94
CA LYS A 63 -2.45 -7.34 -17.47
C LYS A 63 -2.61 -7.39 -15.95
N ILE A 64 -1.58 -6.97 -15.23
CA ILE A 64 -1.51 -7.06 -13.77
C ILE A 64 -1.80 -5.70 -13.14
N VAL A 65 -2.71 -5.68 -12.19
CA VAL A 65 -2.99 -4.52 -11.32
C VAL A 65 -2.60 -4.90 -9.90
N ILE A 66 -1.85 -4.05 -9.25
CA ILE A 66 -1.45 -4.23 -7.85
C ILE A 66 -2.34 -3.34 -6.98
N MET A 67 -3.05 -3.95 -6.04
CA MET A 67 -3.88 -3.22 -5.08
C MET A 67 -3.48 -3.58 -3.65
N GLY A 68 -3.47 -2.58 -2.77
CA GLY A 68 -3.24 -2.81 -1.35
C GLY A 68 -3.95 -1.81 -0.46
N GLN A 69 -4.25 -2.25 0.78
CA GLN A 69 -4.88 -1.43 1.82
C GLN A 69 -3.93 -1.26 3.00
N SER A 70 -3.87 -0.06 3.58
CA SER A 70 -3.04 0.27 4.76
C SER A 70 -1.56 -0.05 4.51
N MET A 71 -0.95 -0.96 5.27
CA MET A 71 0.41 -1.45 4.99
C MET A 71 0.53 -2.03 3.58
N GLY A 72 -0.50 -2.72 3.08
CA GLY A 72 -0.55 -3.21 1.69
C GLY A 72 -0.55 -2.07 0.67
N GLY A 73 -1.24 -0.96 0.96
CA GLY A 73 -1.20 0.26 0.15
C GLY A 73 0.19 0.88 0.11
N ALA A 74 0.85 0.98 1.27
CA ALA A 74 2.25 1.41 1.34
C ALA A 74 3.18 0.46 0.56
N THR A 75 2.95 -0.86 0.65
CA THR A 75 3.69 -1.87 -0.13
C THR A 75 3.49 -1.66 -1.63
N ALA A 76 2.26 -1.47 -2.10
CA ALA A 76 1.96 -1.22 -3.52
C ALA A 76 2.69 0.04 -4.03
N MET A 77 2.69 1.11 -3.23
CA MET A 77 3.46 2.32 -3.56
C MET A 77 4.97 2.06 -3.61
N MET A 78 5.50 1.25 -2.68
CA MET A 78 6.93 0.91 -2.68
C MET A 78 7.32 -0.01 -3.84
N VAL A 79 6.44 -0.92 -4.27
CA VAL A 79 6.62 -1.74 -5.47
C VAL A 79 6.67 -0.88 -6.73
N SER A 80 5.85 0.16 -6.81
CA SER A 80 5.72 0.99 -8.02
C SER A 80 7.01 1.70 -8.44
N GLY A 81 7.95 1.88 -7.52
CA GLY A 81 9.27 2.47 -7.80
C GLY A 81 10.35 1.46 -8.20
N MET A 82 10.01 0.18 -8.30
CA MET A 82 10.95 -0.88 -8.72
C MET A 82 11.00 -0.99 -10.25
N LEU A 83 12.01 -1.72 -10.74
CA LEU A 83 12.04 -2.12 -12.14
C LEU A 83 10.99 -3.23 -12.35
N LEU A 84 9.90 -2.90 -13.02
CA LEU A 84 8.75 -3.78 -13.17
C LEU A 84 8.58 -4.27 -14.61
N PRO A 85 8.12 -5.53 -14.81
CA PRO A 85 7.80 -6.04 -16.13
C PRO A 85 6.63 -5.26 -16.77
N PRO A 86 6.52 -5.23 -18.12
CA PRO A 86 5.51 -4.46 -18.84
C PRO A 86 4.07 -4.94 -18.61
N GLN A 87 3.89 -6.13 -18.03
CA GLN A 87 2.60 -6.69 -17.63
C GLN A 87 1.96 -5.92 -16.48
N VAL A 88 2.73 -5.28 -15.61
CA VAL A 88 2.18 -4.41 -14.56
C VAL A 88 1.67 -3.13 -15.19
N LYS A 89 0.35 -2.94 -15.17
CA LYS A 89 -0.34 -1.83 -15.86
C LYS A 89 -0.69 -0.66 -14.95
N ALA A 90 -1.08 -0.94 -13.73
CA ALA A 90 -1.59 0.09 -12.82
C ALA A 90 -1.47 -0.33 -11.35
N PHE A 91 -1.58 0.66 -10.46
CA PHE A 91 -1.57 0.50 -9.03
C PHE A 91 -2.80 1.17 -8.39
N ILE A 92 -3.28 0.57 -7.29
CA ILE A 92 -4.33 1.14 -6.43
C ILE A 92 -3.85 1.02 -4.99
N GLU A 93 -3.88 2.13 -4.26
CA GLU A 93 -3.67 2.12 -2.81
C GLU A 93 -4.88 2.65 -2.07
N ASP A 94 -5.18 2.10 -0.91
CA ASP A 94 -6.21 2.58 0.01
C ASP A 94 -5.58 2.77 1.40
N CYS A 95 -5.59 4.00 1.89
CA CYS A 95 -5.10 4.46 3.20
C CYS A 95 -3.64 4.06 3.55
N GLY A 96 -2.74 4.00 2.56
CA GLY A 96 -1.32 3.74 2.79
C GLY A 96 -0.55 4.98 3.29
N TYR A 97 0.45 4.75 4.15
CA TYR A 97 1.29 5.81 4.69
C TYR A 97 2.39 6.26 3.73
N SER A 98 2.85 7.51 3.90
CA SER A 98 3.88 8.11 3.06
C SER A 98 5.30 7.61 3.38
N THR A 99 5.60 7.40 4.67
CA THR A 99 6.88 6.84 5.15
C THR A 99 6.66 6.06 6.44
N VAL A 100 7.41 4.98 6.64
CA VAL A 100 7.33 4.20 7.90
C VAL A 100 7.76 5.03 9.09
N LYS A 101 8.87 5.79 8.98
CA LYS A 101 9.33 6.66 10.08
C LYS A 101 8.27 7.73 10.43
N GLY A 102 7.62 8.29 9.41
CA GLY A 102 6.56 9.29 9.59
C GLY A 102 5.34 8.72 10.30
N GLU A 103 4.89 7.53 9.90
CA GLU A 103 3.76 6.84 10.52
C GLU A 103 4.07 6.45 11.97
N ILE A 104 5.22 5.86 12.26
CA ILE A 104 5.62 5.50 13.62
C ILE A 104 5.72 6.74 14.51
N ASN A 105 6.28 7.84 14.02
CA ASN A 105 6.32 9.10 14.78
C ASN A 105 4.91 9.64 15.08
N TYR A 106 4.01 9.58 14.09
CA TYR A 106 2.63 10.00 14.28
C TYR A 106 1.92 9.14 15.32
N GLN A 107 2.05 7.82 15.23
CA GLN A 107 1.44 6.89 16.19
C GLN A 107 2.04 7.05 17.62
N ALA A 108 3.34 7.25 17.73
CA ALA A 108 3.99 7.51 19.00
C ALA A 108 3.42 8.78 19.67
N GLN A 109 3.10 9.81 18.88
CA GLN A 109 2.45 11.02 19.38
C GLN A 109 0.98 10.78 19.77
N ASN A 110 0.22 10.13 18.89
CA ASN A 110 -1.24 10.01 19.05
C ASN A 110 -1.66 8.93 20.05
N LEU A 111 -1.07 7.74 20.00
CA LEU A 111 -1.46 6.62 20.85
C LEU A 111 -0.78 6.68 22.23
N PHE A 112 0.49 7.11 22.26
CA PHE A 112 1.28 7.14 23.49
C PHE A 112 1.46 8.55 24.05
N HIS A 113 0.85 9.57 23.43
CA HIS A 113 0.94 10.98 23.82
C HIS A 113 2.38 11.46 24.01
N MET A 114 3.34 10.86 23.30
CA MET A 114 4.74 11.17 23.43
C MET A 114 5.05 12.57 22.89
N LYS A 115 5.63 13.43 23.74
CA LYS A 115 6.18 14.71 23.32
C LYS A 115 7.39 14.51 22.38
N ALA A 116 7.87 15.59 21.75
CA ALA A 116 9.03 15.52 20.86
C ALA A 116 10.24 14.84 21.53
N PHE A 117 10.51 15.18 22.76
CA PHE A 117 11.44 14.46 23.63
C PHE A 117 10.62 13.70 24.72
N PRO A 118 10.81 12.39 24.94
CA PRO A 118 11.87 11.50 24.40
C PRO A 118 11.56 10.79 23.07
N ARG A 119 10.52 11.18 22.32
CA ARG A 119 10.09 10.47 21.10
C ARG A 119 11.23 10.31 20.08
N PHE A 120 11.99 11.37 19.80
CA PHE A 120 13.07 11.30 18.82
C PHE A 120 14.13 10.23 19.13
N PRO A 121 14.74 10.18 20.31
CA PRO A 121 15.73 9.14 20.58
C PRO A 121 15.11 7.73 20.58
N ILE A 122 13.86 7.58 21.04
CA ILE A 122 13.19 6.26 21.06
C ILE A 122 12.91 5.76 19.65
N VAL A 123 12.37 6.59 18.76
CA VAL A 123 12.09 6.19 17.36
C VAL A 123 13.39 5.88 16.60
N ASP A 124 14.47 6.61 16.87
CA ASP A 124 15.76 6.34 16.26
C ASP A 124 16.40 5.04 16.80
N LEU A 125 16.22 4.73 18.09
CA LEU A 125 16.61 3.44 18.67
C LEU A 125 15.82 2.30 18.04
N VAL A 126 14.50 2.43 17.93
CA VAL A 126 13.64 1.44 17.21
C VAL A 126 14.10 1.26 15.78
N SER A 127 14.48 2.34 15.09
CA SER A 127 15.03 2.28 13.74
C SER A 127 16.36 1.49 13.68
N GLY A 128 17.22 1.65 14.68
CA GLY A 128 18.46 0.88 14.82
C GLY A 128 18.19 -0.62 15.05
N ILE A 129 17.25 -0.95 15.94
CA ILE A 129 16.82 -2.33 16.18
C ILE A 129 16.23 -2.94 14.91
N ASN A 130 15.39 -2.19 14.18
CA ASN A 130 14.84 -2.65 12.91
C ASN A 130 15.94 -2.93 11.89
N ARG A 131 17.00 -2.12 11.82
CA ARG A 131 18.16 -2.36 10.96
C ARG A 131 18.82 -3.70 11.25
N VAL A 132 18.96 -4.04 12.52
CA VAL A 132 19.55 -5.34 12.94
C VAL A 132 18.64 -6.52 12.58
N LYS A 133 17.31 -6.36 12.79
CA LYS A 133 16.33 -7.46 12.60
C LYS A 133 15.85 -7.62 11.16
N ASN A 134 15.62 -6.53 10.46
CA ASN A 134 15.00 -6.49 9.12
C ASN A 134 15.93 -6.00 8.02
N GLY A 135 17.15 -5.57 8.33
CA GLY A 135 18.15 -5.17 7.35
C GLY A 135 18.04 -3.73 6.84
N PHE A 136 17.09 -2.91 7.33
CA PHE A 136 16.88 -1.53 6.88
C PHE A 136 16.53 -0.57 8.03
N TYR A 137 16.84 0.72 7.87
CA TYR A 137 16.37 1.76 8.78
C TYR A 137 14.94 2.18 8.42
N LEU A 138 14.13 2.60 9.40
CA LEU A 138 12.75 3.03 9.15
C LEU A 138 12.64 4.17 8.13
N LYS A 139 13.68 5.03 8.01
CA LYS A 139 13.73 6.10 7.01
C LYS A 139 13.87 5.61 5.57
N ASP A 140 14.41 4.41 5.37
CA ASP A 140 14.62 3.83 4.03
C ASP A 140 13.28 3.37 3.43
N ALA A 141 12.33 3.00 4.29
CA ALA A 141 10.99 2.58 3.89
C ALA A 141 10.08 3.80 3.63
N SER A 142 10.20 4.34 2.42
CA SER A 142 9.50 5.55 1.97
C SER A 142 8.69 5.28 0.70
N ALA A 143 7.36 5.32 0.81
CA ALA A 143 6.46 5.27 -0.34
C ALA A 143 6.67 6.49 -1.25
N VAL A 144 6.82 7.68 -0.68
CA VAL A 144 7.11 8.92 -1.43
C VAL A 144 8.37 8.79 -2.29
N ALA A 145 9.46 8.25 -1.73
CA ALA A 145 10.71 8.08 -2.48
C ALA A 145 10.57 7.07 -3.65
N GLN A 146 9.73 6.07 -3.52
CA GLN A 146 9.46 5.10 -4.58
C GLN A 146 8.46 5.66 -5.60
N LEU A 147 7.41 6.36 -5.18
CA LEU A 147 6.46 7.02 -6.07
C LEU A 147 7.12 8.04 -7.00
N ASN A 148 8.18 8.72 -6.57
CA ASN A 148 8.97 9.59 -7.46
C ASN A 148 9.60 8.85 -8.66
N LYS A 149 9.75 7.53 -8.58
CA LYS A 149 10.27 6.68 -9.65
C LYS A 149 9.17 5.99 -10.46
N ASN A 150 7.91 6.07 -9.98
CA ASN A 150 6.79 5.39 -10.59
C ASN A 150 6.45 5.98 -11.96
N THR A 151 6.26 5.10 -12.93
CA THR A 151 5.86 5.45 -14.30
C THR A 151 4.48 4.91 -14.70
N ARG A 152 3.82 4.15 -13.80
CA ARG A 152 2.53 3.51 -14.07
C ARG A 152 1.37 4.32 -13.52
N PRO A 153 0.18 4.25 -14.13
CA PRO A 153 -1.03 4.87 -13.59
C PRO A 153 -1.30 4.45 -12.15
N PHE A 154 -1.73 5.40 -11.32
CA PHE A 154 -1.95 5.19 -9.90
C PHE A 154 -3.28 5.77 -9.42
N LEU A 155 -4.09 4.97 -8.72
CA LEU A 155 -5.29 5.43 -8.01
C LEU A 155 -4.98 5.47 -6.50
N PHE A 156 -5.18 6.65 -5.91
CA PHE A 156 -5.04 6.89 -4.48
C PHE A 156 -6.42 7.01 -3.85
N ILE A 157 -6.69 6.20 -2.82
CA ILE A 157 -7.93 6.22 -2.05
C ILE A 157 -7.60 6.43 -0.59
N HIS A 158 -8.40 7.24 0.12
CA HIS A 158 -8.17 7.47 1.55
C HIS A 158 -9.44 7.89 2.26
N GLY A 159 -9.55 7.55 3.54
CA GLY A 159 -10.60 8.07 4.40
C GLY A 159 -10.39 9.53 4.75
N GLY A 160 -11.42 10.37 4.57
CA GLY A 160 -11.35 11.80 4.89
C GLY A 160 -11.20 12.09 6.39
N LYS A 161 -11.54 11.11 7.24
CA LYS A 161 -11.40 11.16 8.71
C LYS A 161 -10.50 10.05 9.24
N ASP A 162 -9.50 9.68 8.47
CA ASP A 162 -8.49 8.73 8.92
C ASP A 162 -7.55 9.38 9.94
N HIS A 163 -7.65 8.92 11.19
CA HIS A 163 -6.81 9.34 12.32
C HIS A 163 -5.75 8.30 12.67
N PHE A 164 -5.73 7.17 11.98
CA PHE A 164 -4.69 6.16 12.14
C PHE A 164 -3.54 6.44 11.15
N VAL A 165 -3.80 6.39 9.84
CA VAL A 165 -2.89 6.95 8.83
C VAL A 165 -3.46 8.32 8.43
N PRO A 166 -2.87 9.43 8.87
CA PRO A 166 -3.51 10.73 8.70
C PRO A 166 -3.71 11.08 7.22
N THR A 167 -4.92 11.55 6.87
CA THR A 167 -5.32 11.89 5.49
C THR A 167 -4.32 12.80 4.77
N LYS A 168 -3.54 13.62 5.49
CA LYS A 168 -2.46 14.42 4.88
C LYS A 168 -1.41 13.58 4.14
N MET A 169 -1.23 12.30 4.51
CA MET A 169 -0.23 11.43 3.88
C MET A 169 -0.62 11.05 2.45
N VAL A 170 -1.90 10.91 2.13
CA VAL A 170 -2.30 10.62 0.75
C VAL A 170 -1.97 11.78 -0.20
N TRP A 171 -2.03 13.02 0.28
CA TRP A 171 -1.62 14.17 -0.52
C TRP A 171 -0.12 14.20 -0.78
N GLN A 172 0.70 13.77 0.19
CA GLN A 172 2.14 13.60 0.00
C GLN A 172 2.43 12.51 -1.05
N ASN A 173 1.72 11.38 -0.96
CA ASN A 173 1.82 10.28 -1.91
C ASN A 173 1.38 10.70 -3.31
N TYR A 174 0.22 11.35 -3.42
CA TYR A 174 -0.31 11.86 -4.67
C TYR A 174 0.64 12.85 -5.35
N ALA A 175 1.23 13.77 -4.59
CA ALA A 175 2.17 14.76 -5.12
C ALA A 175 3.48 14.13 -5.61
N ALA A 176 3.89 12.99 -5.04
CA ALA A 176 5.20 12.38 -5.29
C ALA A 176 5.34 11.73 -6.68
N THR A 177 4.27 11.28 -7.31
CA THR A 177 4.38 10.68 -8.65
C THR A 177 4.01 11.64 -9.76
N ALA A 178 4.78 11.64 -10.85
CA ALA A 178 4.47 12.34 -12.09
C ALA A 178 3.64 11.51 -13.09
N ALA A 179 3.49 10.21 -12.84
CA ALA A 179 2.69 9.31 -13.68
C ALA A 179 1.20 9.72 -13.70
N PRO A 180 0.40 9.24 -14.67
CA PRO A 180 -1.04 9.44 -14.66
C PRO A 180 -1.64 8.99 -13.33
N LYS A 181 -2.45 9.85 -12.71
CA LYS A 181 -2.93 9.59 -11.35
C LYS A 181 -4.34 10.10 -11.12
N GLN A 182 -5.04 9.44 -10.20
CA GLN A 182 -6.35 9.86 -9.70
C GLN A 182 -6.35 9.76 -8.17
N ILE A 183 -7.18 10.57 -7.53
CA ILE A 183 -7.38 10.53 -6.08
C ILE A 183 -8.85 10.58 -5.77
N TRP A 184 -9.27 9.79 -4.80
CA TRP A 184 -10.61 9.85 -4.23
C TRP A 184 -10.55 9.78 -2.70
N LEU A 185 -11.17 10.74 -2.04
CA LEU A 185 -11.34 10.75 -0.59
C LEU A 185 -12.76 10.31 -0.24
N ALA A 186 -12.88 9.28 0.61
CA ALA A 186 -14.14 8.87 1.21
C ALA A 186 -14.46 9.83 2.38
N PRO A 187 -15.43 10.77 2.29
CA PRO A 187 -15.44 11.98 3.10
C PRO A 187 -15.48 11.76 4.62
N LEU A 188 -16.22 10.75 5.06
CA LEU A 188 -16.42 10.45 6.49
C LEU A 188 -15.77 9.15 6.93
N ALA A 189 -15.09 8.45 6.02
CA ALA A 189 -14.44 7.18 6.36
C ALA A 189 -13.21 7.41 7.24
N GLY A 190 -13.07 6.57 8.25
CA GLY A 190 -11.84 6.39 9.02
C GLY A 190 -10.88 5.44 8.31
N HIS A 191 -9.89 4.95 9.05
CA HIS A 191 -8.87 4.03 8.53
C HIS A 191 -9.49 2.73 8.01
N ALA A 192 -9.15 2.35 6.77
CA ALA A 192 -9.62 1.14 6.10
C ALA A 192 -11.15 1.02 5.94
N LEU A 193 -11.89 2.13 6.10
CA LEU A 193 -13.35 2.16 6.04
C LEU A 193 -13.90 2.76 4.73
N SER A 194 -13.04 3.12 3.76
CA SER A 194 -13.48 3.71 2.49
C SER A 194 -14.45 2.80 1.74
N TYR A 195 -14.11 1.52 1.58
CA TYR A 195 -14.96 0.54 0.90
C TYR A 195 -16.20 0.15 1.70
N PRO A 196 -16.12 -0.22 3.00
CA PRO A 196 -17.31 -0.55 3.79
C PRO A 196 -18.36 0.56 3.88
N MET A 197 -17.93 1.82 4.00
CA MET A 197 -18.85 2.95 4.14
C MET A 197 -19.39 3.45 2.80
N TYR A 198 -18.64 3.30 1.72
CA TYR A 198 -19.00 3.84 0.39
C TYR A 198 -18.85 2.79 -0.71
N PRO A 199 -19.48 1.59 -0.59
CA PRO A 199 -19.19 0.46 -1.50
C PRO A 199 -19.51 0.78 -2.96
N LYS A 200 -20.58 1.50 -3.25
CA LYS A 200 -20.97 1.88 -4.62
C LYS A 200 -19.97 2.87 -5.23
N GLN A 201 -19.66 3.95 -4.51
CA GLN A 201 -18.72 4.97 -4.97
C GLN A 201 -17.31 4.40 -5.13
N TYR A 202 -16.85 3.60 -4.18
CA TYR A 202 -15.55 2.91 -4.24
C TYR A 202 -15.43 2.08 -5.51
N ARG A 203 -16.41 1.21 -5.76
CA ARG A 203 -16.47 0.38 -6.97
C ARG A 203 -16.43 1.23 -8.24
N GLN A 204 -17.19 2.32 -8.29
CA GLN A 204 -17.20 3.23 -9.45
C GLN A 204 -15.85 3.90 -9.68
N GLN A 205 -15.15 4.32 -8.62
CA GLN A 205 -13.81 4.93 -8.77
C GLN A 205 -12.80 3.93 -9.30
N VAL A 206 -12.79 2.71 -8.74
CA VAL A 206 -11.89 1.63 -9.18
C VAL A 206 -12.20 1.22 -10.62
N GLU A 207 -13.46 0.97 -10.95
CA GLU A 207 -13.89 0.55 -12.28
C GLU A 207 -13.51 1.58 -13.36
N ARG A 208 -13.82 2.86 -13.14
CA ARG A 208 -13.46 3.95 -14.07
C ARG A 208 -11.95 4.05 -14.27
N PHE A 209 -11.19 3.87 -13.20
CA PHE A 209 -9.73 3.88 -13.27
C PHE A 209 -9.20 2.70 -14.10
N LEU A 210 -9.71 1.50 -13.86
CA LEU A 210 -9.32 0.29 -14.59
C LEU A 210 -9.68 0.38 -16.07
N GLN A 211 -10.91 0.81 -16.39
CA GLN A 211 -11.35 1.02 -17.78
C GLN A 211 -10.46 2.01 -18.53
N LYS A 212 -10.03 3.07 -17.87
CA LYS A 212 -9.19 4.10 -18.49
C LYS A 212 -7.76 3.64 -18.75
N TYR A 213 -7.18 2.83 -17.90
CA TYR A 213 -5.73 2.58 -17.90
C TYR A 213 -5.33 1.12 -18.13
N VAL A 214 -6.26 0.18 -18.00
CA VAL A 214 -5.99 -1.25 -18.15
C VAL A 214 -6.76 -1.84 -19.34
N GLY A 215 -7.98 -1.37 -19.59
CA GLY A 215 -8.82 -1.78 -20.73
C GLY A 215 -9.53 -3.07 -20.51
#